data_6c6e56fb023e0b80d4e960ef93a1106d
#
_entry.id   6c6e56fb023e0b80d4e960ef93a1106d
#
_cell.length_a   1.000
_cell.length_b   1.000
_cell.length_c   1.000
_cell.angle_alpha   90.00
_cell.angle_beta   90.00
_cell.angle_gamma   90.00
#
_symmetry.space_group_name_H-M   'P 1'
#
loop_
_entity.id
_entity.type
_entity.pdbx_description
1 polymer ?
#
loop_
_entity_poly.entity_id
_entity_poly.type
_entity_poly.pdbx_seq_one_letter_code
_entity_poly.pdbx_strand_id
1 'polypeptide(L)'
;EPGGGGNYITHRAMWNNKTVYMLYMHLQRPLITSGATVAQGDPIAISGNTGNSTGPHLHFEIRMNTATYATPGSRRNAELWAGMTGTGAIYGRVPNAPNSTRVDISPDPKPRPPYTTYGYSLTYNFGDPYVGSDDIYNENYGIGDVKPGTYTITALGGAYSRVVTVAAGQVVSA
;
A
#
# COMPACT_ATOMS: atom_id res chain seq x y z
N GLU A 1 19.87 1.02 2.59
CA GLU A 1 19.29 2.36 2.54
C GLU A 1 19.82 3.21 3.69
N PRO A 2 20.22 4.50 3.45
CA PRO A 2 20.53 5.41 4.54
C PRO A 2 19.23 5.66 5.32
N GLY A 3 19.05 5.01 6.44
CA GLY A 3 17.83 5.11 7.24
C GLY A 3 17.35 3.79 7.83
N GLY A 4 18.13 2.71 7.66
CA GLY A 4 17.87 1.48 8.38
C GLY A 4 17.13 0.39 7.60
N GLY A 5 16.94 0.51 6.29
CA GLY A 5 16.30 -0.52 5.43
C GLY A 5 17.04 -1.86 5.32
N GLY A 6 18.27 -1.92 5.82
CA GLY A 6 19.10 -3.11 5.74
C GLY A 6 19.44 -3.49 4.30
N ASN A 7 19.49 -4.78 4.01
CA ASN A 7 19.61 -5.25 2.64
C ASN A 7 18.29 -4.97 1.91
N TYR A 8 18.36 -4.39 0.73
CA TYR A 8 17.16 -4.03 -0.03
C TYR A 8 17.34 -4.19 -1.54
N ILE A 9 16.22 -4.27 -2.24
CA ILE A 9 16.13 -4.17 -3.69
C ILE A 9 15.24 -2.98 -4.04
N THR A 10 15.66 -2.21 -5.04
CA THR A 10 14.83 -1.23 -5.71
C THR A 10 14.54 -1.74 -7.13
N HIS A 11 13.30 -2.11 -7.38
CA HIS A 11 12.82 -2.46 -8.72
C HIS A 11 12.22 -1.21 -9.38
N ARG A 12 12.63 -0.92 -10.61
CA ARG A 12 12.12 0.18 -11.41
C ARG A 12 11.22 -0.35 -12.52
N ALA A 13 10.05 0.22 -12.64
CA ALA A 13 9.11 -0.07 -13.71
C ALA A 13 8.52 1.23 -14.30
N MET A 14 7.80 1.12 -15.40
CA MET A 14 7.02 2.21 -15.99
C MET A 14 5.53 1.93 -15.81
N TRP A 15 4.78 2.93 -15.38
CA TRP A 15 3.33 2.89 -15.27
C TRP A 15 2.74 4.24 -15.67
N ASN A 16 1.83 4.25 -16.63
CA ASN A 16 1.21 5.47 -17.19
C ASN A 16 2.23 6.57 -17.51
N ASN A 17 3.32 6.22 -18.22
CA ASN A 17 4.44 7.09 -18.59
C ASN A 17 5.19 7.73 -17.40
N LYS A 18 5.01 7.22 -16.20
CA LYS A 18 5.76 7.62 -15.01
C LYS A 18 6.68 6.49 -14.54
N THR A 19 7.80 6.86 -13.96
CA THR A 19 8.68 5.88 -13.34
C THR A 19 8.14 5.51 -11.96
N VAL A 20 7.96 4.22 -11.72
CA VAL A 20 7.56 3.64 -10.45
C VAL A 20 8.73 2.86 -9.87
N TYR A 21 8.98 3.05 -8.59
CA TYR A 21 9.97 2.30 -7.83
C TYR A 21 9.27 1.47 -6.76
N MET A 22 9.54 0.18 -6.78
CA MET A 22 9.10 -0.77 -5.75
C MET A 22 10.31 -1.12 -4.89
N LEU A 23 10.23 -0.84 -3.60
CA LEU A 23 11.30 -1.08 -2.65
C LEU A 23 10.93 -2.27 -1.77
N TYR A 24 11.84 -3.23 -1.68
CA TYR A 24 11.76 -4.42 -0.84
C TYR A 24 12.89 -4.36 0.15
N MET A 25 12.61 -4.22 1.45
CA MET A 25 13.63 -3.96 2.48
C MET A 25 13.63 -5.01 3.59
N HIS A 26 14.62 -4.92 4.49
CA HIS A 26 14.91 -5.87 5.55
C HIS A 26 15.22 -7.29 5.05
N LEU A 27 15.72 -7.40 3.83
CA LEU A 27 16.01 -8.68 3.19
C LEU A 27 17.16 -9.41 3.87
N GLN A 28 17.10 -10.73 3.91
CA GLN A 28 18.26 -11.54 4.27
C GLN A 28 19.34 -11.40 3.18
N ARG A 29 18.94 -11.56 1.92
CA ARG A 29 19.83 -11.35 0.76
C ARG A 29 19.04 -11.22 -0.53
N PRO A 30 19.55 -10.51 -1.54
CA PRO A 30 19.03 -10.58 -2.90
C PRO A 30 19.34 -11.94 -3.56
N LEU A 31 18.51 -12.33 -4.52
CA LEU A 31 18.72 -13.48 -5.41
C LEU A 31 19.10 -13.06 -6.83
N ILE A 32 19.02 -11.77 -7.12
CA ILE A 32 19.30 -11.14 -8.41
C ILE A 32 20.46 -10.14 -8.27
N THR A 33 21.09 -9.81 -9.37
CA THR A 33 22.12 -8.77 -9.45
C THR A 33 21.54 -7.43 -9.91
N SER A 34 22.24 -6.33 -9.61
CA SER A 34 21.86 -5.01 -10.11
C SER A 34 21.81 -5.01 -11.65
N GLY A 35 20.77 -4.39 -12.20
CA GLY A 35 20.52 -4.35 -13.66
C GLY A 35 19.79 -5.56 -14.22
N ALA A 36 19.45 -6.57 -13.42
CA ALA A 36 18.65 -7.69 -13.87
C ALA A 36 17.25 -7.25 -14.29
N THR A 37 16.73 -7.85 -15.36
CA THR A 37 15.30 -7.76 -15.72
C THR A 37 14.57 -8.93 -15.08
N VAL A 38 13.41 -8.66 -14.48
CA VAL A 38 12.59 -9.67 -13.80
C VAL A 38 11.17 -9.67 -14.35
N ALA A 39 10.55 -10.83 -14.37
CA ALA A 39 9.15 -11.02 -14.71
C ALA A 39 8.29 -11.21 -13.45
N GLN A 40 6.98 -11.07 -13.58
CA GLN A 40 6.06 -11.35 -12.51
C GLN A 40 6.17 -12.83 -12.07
N GLY A 41 6.38 -13.05 -10.78
CA GLY A 41 6.54 -14.37 -10.19
C GLY A 41 7.98 -14.80 -10.00
N ASP A 42 8.95 -14.08 -10.56
CA ASP A 42 10.37 -14.40 -10.35
C ASP A 42 10.76 -14.20 -8.89
N PRO A 43 11.53 -15.14 -8.30
CA PRO A 43 12.07 -14.96 -6.96
C PRO A 43 13.22 -13.94 -7.00
N ILE A 44 13.06 -12.80 -6.35
CA ILE A 44 14.03 -11.69 -6.36
C ILE A 44 14.89 -11.62 -5.10
N ALA A 45 14.39 -12.10 -3.97
CA ALA A 45 15.08 -12.02 -2.68
C ALA A 45 14.57 -13.06 -1.68
N ILE A 46 15.31 -13.23 -0.61
CA ILE A 46 14.86 -13.87 0.64
C ILE A 46 14.54 -12.76 1.64
N SER A 47 13.31 -12.77 2.17
CA SER A 47 12.92 -11.87 3.26
C SER A 47 13.73 -12.17 4.52
N GLY A 48 13.91 -11.17 5.40
CA GLY A 48 14.76 -11.33 6.56
C GLY A 48 14.43 -10.34 7.67
N ASN A 49 15.47 -9.92 8.38
CA ASN A 49 15.40 -9.02 9.53
C ASN A 49 16.63 -8.10 9.59
N THR A 50 17.19 -7.72 8.44
CA THR A 50 18.38 -6.85 8.40
C THR A 50 18.03 -5.37 8.54
N GLY A 51 18.98 -4.56 9.00
CA GLY A 51 18.78 -3.14 9.24
C GLY A 51 18.02 -2.85 10.54
N ASN A 52 17.33 -1.71 10.58
CA ASN A 52 16.52 -1.31 11.73
C ASN A 52 15.15 -2.01 11.69
N SER A 53 15.07 -3.19 12.26
CA SER A 53 13.88 -4.05 12.25
C SER A 53 13.71 -4.77 13.57
N THR A 54 12.48 -4.88 14.06
CA THR A 54 12.15 -5.51 15.35
C THR A 54 11.82 -6.99 15.23
N GLY A 55 11.72 -7.53 14.02
CA GLY A 55 11.42 -8.95 13.77
C GLY A 55 11.35 -9.25 12.27
N PRO A 56 11.43 -10.52 11.85
CA PRO A 56 11.40 -10.90 10.45
C PRO A 56 10.11 -10.43 9.76
N HIS A 57 10.25 -9.59 8.74
CA HIS A 57 9.16 -9.13 7.88
C HIS A 57 9.68 -8.59 6.55
N LEU A 58 8.80 -8.40 5.59
CA LEU A 58 9.06 -7.63 4.38
C LEU A 58 8.50 -6.22 4.56
N HIS A 59 9.36 -5.21 4.46
CA HIS A 59 8.92 -3.84 4.28
C HIS A 59 8.84 -3.55 2.78
N PHE A 60 7.65 -3.20 2.30
CA PHE A 60 7.38 -2.92 0.90
C PHE A 60 6.88 -1.49 0.72
N GLU A 61 7.46 -0.77 -0.25
CA GLU A 61 7.01 0.57 -0.61
C GLU A 61 6.83 0.72 -2.12
N ILE A 62 5.88 1.56 -2.52
CA ILE A 62 5.72 2.10 -3.87
C ILE A 62 6.08 3.56 -3.84
N ARG A 63 6.96 4.00 -4.74
CA ARG A 63 7.35 5.41 -4.89
C ARG A 63 7.23 5.86 -6.34
N MET A 64 6.72 7.07 -6.54
CA MET A 64 6.56 7.67 -7.86
C MET A 64 7.74 8.60 -8.17
N ASN A 65 8.29 8.47 -9.36
CA ASN A 65 9.32 9.33 -9.95
C ASN A 65 10.66 9.41 -9.20
N THR A 66 10.78 8.84 -8.01
CA THR A 66 12.03 8.85 -7.24
C THR A 66 12.15 7.61 -6.35
N ALA A 67 13.35 7.09 -6.23
CA ALA A 67 13.68 6.06 -5.25
C ALA A 67 14.12 6.66 -3.89
N THR A 68 14.28 7.99 -3.82
CA THR A 68 14.87 8.66 -2.66
C THR A 68 13.88 8.74 -1.51
N TYR A 69 14.34 8.40 -0.32
CA TYR A 69 13.55 8.41 0.92
C TYR A 69 12.95 9.79 1.26
N ALA A 70 13.69 10.85 1.01
CA ALA A 70 13.40 12.19 1.51
C ALA A 70 12.44 13.03 0.64
N THR A 71 11.76 12.44 -0.35
CA THR A 71 10.82 13.20 -1.18
C THR A 71 9.40 13.08 -0.63
N PRO A 72 8.87 14.11 0.04
CA PRO A 72 7.51 14.10 0.56
C PRO A 72 6.48 13.79 -0.54
N GLY A 73 5.44 13.02 -0.22
CA GLY A 73 4.37 12.69 -1.14
C GLY A 73 4.77 11.77 -2.32
N SER A 74 6.00 11.25 -2.35
CA SER A 74 6.41 10.30 -3.39
C SER A 74 5.89 8.89 -3.18
N ARG A 75 5.63 8.49 -1.93
CA ARG A 75 5.10 7.18 -1.60
C ARG A 75 3.61 7.10 -1.92
N ARG A 76 3.18 5.92 -2.31
CA ARG A 76 1.77 5.59 -2.54
C ARG A 76 1.32 4.53 -1.53
N ASN A 77 0.02 4.47 -1.27
CA ASN A 77 -0.54 3.42 -0.45
C ASN A 77 -0.37 2.07 -1.14
N ALA A 78 0.55 1.25 -0.64
CA ALA A 78 0.90 -0.03 -1.25
C ALA A 78 -0.28 -1.01 -1.31
N GLU A 79 -1.29 -0.87 -0.45
CA GLU A 79 -2.51 -1.67 -0.46
C GLU A 79 -3.36 -1.50 -1.73
N LEU A 80 -3.15 -0.41 -2.49
CA LEU A 80 -3.82 -0.19 -3.77
C LEU A 80 -3.03 -0.74 -4.97
N TRP A 81 -1.77 -1.13 -4.76
CA TRP A 81 -0.85 -1.58 -5.81
C TRP A 81 -0.55 -3.07 -5.77
N ALA A 82 -0.67 -3.67 -4.59
CA ALA A 82 -0.42 -5.09 -4.39
C ALA A 82 -1.59 -5.70 -3.62
N GLY A 83 -2.08 -6.83 -4.07
CA GLY A 83 -3.22 -7.50 -3.45
C GLY A 83 -3.14 -9.01 -3.56
N MET A 84 -3.84 -9.70 -2.67
CA MET A 84 -3.99 -11.15 -2.71
C MET A 84 -4.90 -11.57 -3.86
N THR A 85 -4.57 -12.69 -4.50
CA THR A 85 -5.44 -13.29 -5.51
C THR A 85 -6.85 -13.53 -4.96
N GLY A 86 -7.87 -13.13 -5.70
CA GLY A 86 -9.27 -13.28 -5.32
C GLY A 86 -9.82 -12.17 -4.43
N THR A 87 -9.02 -11.15 -4.12
CA THR A 87 -9.46 -9.94 -3.41
C THR A 87 -9.54 -8.73 -4.33
N GLY A 88 -10.09 -7.64 -3.85
CA GLY A 88 -10.07 -6.32 -4.49
C GLY A 88 -9.54 -5.26 -3.53
N ALA A 89 -9.72 -3.98 -3.86
CA ALA A 89 -9.37 -2.87 -3.02
C ALA A 89 -10.46 -1.78 -3.04
N ILE A 90 -10.54 -1.00 -1.97
CA ILE A 90 -11.41 0.18 -1.83
C ILE A 90 -10.50 1.39 -1.63
N TYR A 91 -10.81 2.48 -2.29
CA TYR A 91 -10.20 3.79 -2.03
C TYR A 91 -11.28 4.85 -1.89
N GLY A 92 -10.92 5.98 -1.31
CA GLY A 92 -11.82 7.10 -1.24
C GLY A 92 -11.18 8.35 -0.64
N ARG A 93 -11.97 9.40 -0.56
CA ARG A 93 -11.56 10.66 0.04
C ARG A 93 -12.58 11.14 1.07
N VAL A 94 -12.13 11.23 2.33
CA VAL A 94 -12.88 11.92 3.38
C VAL A 94 -12.55 13.40 3.28
N PRO A 95 -13.50 14.25 2.85
CA PRO A 95 -13.23 15.69 2.64
C PRO A 95 -12.79 16.37 3.94
N ASN A 96 -11.76 17.21 3.84
CA ASN A 96 -11.24 18.03 4.95
C ASN A 96 -10.79 17.24 6.20
N ALA A 97 -10.64 15.92 6.08
CA ALA A 97 -10.16 15.12 7.20
C ALA A 97 -8.67 15.40 7.46
N PRO A 98 -8.25 15.60 8.71
CA PRO A 98 -6.83 15.57 9.07
C PRO A 98 -6.17 14.24 8.74
N ASN A 99 -4.82 14.23 8.66
CA ASN A 99 -4.06 12.98 8.62
C ASN A 99 -4.41 12.11 9.82
N SER A 100 -4.34 10.79 9.61
CA SER A 100 -4.64 9.78 10.65
C SER A 100 -6.09 9.81 11.17
N THR A 101 -7.02 10.44 10.44
CA THR A 101 -8.45 10.26 10.73
C THR A 101 -8.84 8.82 10.46
N ARG A 102 -9.48 8.20 11.45
CA ARG A 102 -9.94 6.82 11.34
C ARG A 102 -11.11 6.70 10.35
N VAL A 103 -10.98 5.74 9.44
CA VAL A 103 -12.00 5.35 8.46
C VAL A 103 -12.39 3.91 8.76
N ASP A 104 -13.56 3.70 9.33
CA ASP A 104 -14.06 2.38 9.68
C ASP A 104 -14.69 1.68 8.47
N ILE A 105 -14.57 0.35 8.42
CA ILE A 105 -15.16 -0.52 7.40
C ILE A 105 -15.88 -1.70 8.06
N SER A 106 -17.10 -1.95 7.62
CA SER A 106 -17.93 -3.04 8.15
C SER A 106 -18.71 -3.73 7.02
N PRO A 107 -18.84 -5.06 7.03
CA PRO A 107 -18.17 -6.02 7.90
C PRO A 107 -16.66 -6.09 7.69
N ASP A 108 -15.94 -6.89 8.48
CA ASP A 108 -14.50 -7.09 8.34
C ASP A 108 -14.12 -7.54 6.92
N PRO A 109 -13.31 -6.76 6.18
CA PRO A 109 -13.07 -6.99 4.77
C PRO A 109 -11.97 -8.02 4.49
N LYS A 110 -11.06 -8.25 5.42
CA LYS A 110 -9.82 -8.99 5.15
C LYS A 110 -10.02 -10.51 5.18
N PRO A 111 -9.32 -11.26 4.31
CA PRO A 111 -9.35 -12.72 4.33
C PRO A 111 -8.65 -13.29 5.57
N ARG A 112 -9.02 -14.50 5.96
CA ARG A 112 -8.39 -15.24 7.08
C ARG A 112 -7.97 -16.64 6.65
N PRO A 113 -6.71 -17.03 6.84
CA PRO A 113 -5.55 -16.15 7.10
C PRO A 113 -5.24 -15.23 5.91
N PRO A 114 -4.29 -14.28 5.95
CA PRO A 114 -3.32 -14.08 7.04
C PRO A 114 -3.77 -13.09 8.12
N TYR A 115 -4.86 -12.36 7.90
CA TYR A 115 -5.32 -11.34 8.85
C TYR A 115 -6.04 -11.94 10.03
N THR A 116 -5.90 -11.34 11.21
CA THR A 116 -6.67 -11.72 12.42
C THR A 116 -7.94 -10.89 12.54
N THR A 117 -7.81 -9.57 12.49
CA THR A 117 -8.91 -8.59 12.47
C THR A 117 -8.48 -7.39 11.62
N TYR A 118 -9.44 -6.77 10.95
CA TYR A 118 -9.21 -5.53 10.26
C TYR A 118 -10.54 -4.80 10.07
N GLY A 119 -10.70 -3.64 10.64
CA GLY A 119 -11.96 -2.89 10.60
C GLY A 119 -11.77 -1.41 10.32
N TYR A 120 -10.57 -0.94 9.99
CA TYR A 120 -10.34 0.47 9.69
C TYR A 120 -9.10 0.71 8.84
N SER A 121 -9.04 1.89 8.24
CA SER A 121 -7.88 2.52 7.64
C SER A 121 -7.65 3.90 8.28
N LEU A 122 -6.58 4.58 7.91
CA LEU A 122 -6.29 5.94 8.33
C LEU A 122 -6.13 6.84 7.12
N THR A 123 -6.60 8.09 7.24
CA THR A 123 -6.41 9.08 6.18
C THR A 123 -4.97 9.58 6.11
N TYR A 124 -4.55 9.92 4.90
CA TYR A 124 -3.32 10.65 4.58
C TYR A 124 -3.67 11.80 3.62
N ASN A 125 -2.95 12.90 3.68
CA ASN A 125 -3.22 14.08 2.85
C ASN A 125 -1.97 14.51 2.09
N PHE A 126 -2.18 15.34 1.08
CA PHE A 126 -1.08 16.01 0.39
C PHE A 126 -0.28 16.84 1.41
N GLY A 127 1.01 16.56 1.53
CA GLY A 127 1.87 17.14 2.59
C GLY A 127 2.19 16.17 3.73
N ASP A 128 1.53 15.00 3.78
CA ASP A 128 2.04 13.88 4.57
C ASP A 128 3.45 13.53 4.07
N PRO A 129 4.47 13.53 4.95
CA PRO A 129 5.83 13.23 4.51
C PRO A 129 6.01 11.79 4.04
N TYR A 130 5.04 10.91 4.30
CA TYR A 130 5.18 9.48 4.09
C TYR A 130 4.36 8.97 2.91
N VAL A 131 3.08 9.30 2.82
CA VAL A 131 2.17 8.77 1.79
C VAL A 131 1.43 9.92 1.10
N GLY A 132 1.39 9.90 -0.23
CA GLY A 132 0.59 10.80 -1.05
C GLY A 132 -0.53 10.07 -1.76
N SER A 133 -1.55 10.83 -2.16
CA SER A 133 -2.63 10.31 -2.99
C SER A 133 -2.10 9.77 -4.31
N ASP A 134 -2.72 8.72 -4.82
CA ASP A 134 -2.46 8.23 -6.16
C ASP A 134 -2.86 9.27 -7.22
N ASP A 135 -2.12 9.32 -8.31
CA ASP A 135 -2.32 10.33 -9.36
C ASP A 135 -3.64 10.12 -10.14
N ILE A 136 -4.23 8.93 -10.07
CA ILE A 136 -5.49 8.60 -10.75
C ILE A 136 -6.66 8.71 -9.78
N TYR A 137 -6.48 8.18 -8.56
CA TYR A 137 -7.59 8.03 -7.61
C TYR A 137 -7.82 9.29 -6.78
N ASN A 138 -6.78 10.10 -6.56
CA ASN A 138 -6.83 11.31 -5.73
C ASN A 138 -7.47 11.03 -4.34
N GLU A 139 -7.20 9.86 -3.80
CA GLU A 139 -7.73 9.37 -2.54
C GLU A 139 -6.98 9.95 -1.34
N ASN A 140 -7.51 9.78 -0.14
CA ASN A 140 -6.76 9.97 1.10
C ASN A 140 -6.94 8.81 2.09
N TYR A 141 -7.50 7.70 1.64
CA TYR A 141 -7.42 6.40 2.32
C TYR A 141 -7.53 5.28 1.30
N GLY A 142 -6.98 4.12 1.64
CA GLY A 142 -7.07 2.90 0.86
C GLY A 142 -7.17 1.69 1.77
N ILE A 143 -7.82 0.64 1.27
CA ILE A 143 -8.00 -0.65 1.94
C ILE A 143 -7.80 -1.72 0.87
N GLY A 144 -6.68 -2.43 0.92
CA GLY A 144 -6.38 -3.54 0.03
C GLY A 144 -6.87 -4.88 0.57
N ASP A 145 -6.66 -5.94 -0.17
CA ASP A 145 -6.99 -7.33 0.19
C ASP A 145 -8.44 -7.51 0.68
N VAL A 146 -9.37 -6.81 0.03
CA VAL A 146 -10.80 -6.84 0.40
C VAL A 146 -11.47 -8.03 -0.24
N LYS A 147 -12.10 -8.91 0.56
CA LYS A 147 -12.94 -10.00 0.05
C LYS A 147 -14.07 -9.45 -0.80
N PRO A 148 -14.52 -10.15 -1.86
CA PRO A 148 -15.74 -9.78 -2.56
C PRO A 148 -16.92 -9.65 -1.60
N GLY A 149 -17.66 -8.54 -1.70
CA GLY A 149 -18.78 -8.25 -0.80
C GLY A 149 -19.20 -6.78 -0.81
N THR A 150 -20.20 -6.47 0.00
CA THR A 150 -20.70 -5.11 0.19
C THR A 150 -20.31 -4.61 1.59
N TYR A 151 -19.78 -3.40 1.63
CA TYR A 151 -19.20 -2.79 2.83
C TYR A 151 -19.76 -1.39 3.06
N THR A 152 -19.90 -1.04 4.33
CA THR A 152 -20.17 0.32 4.77
C THR A 152 -18.87 0.95 5.27
N ILE A 153 -18.52 2.09 4.72
CA ILE A 153 -17.34 2.89 5.08
C ILE A 153 -17.83 4.11 5.85
N THR A 154 -17.28 4.35 7.03
CA THR A 154 -17.66 5.52 7.86
C THR A 154 -16.45 6.23 8.43
N ALA A 155 -16.56 7.55 8.61
CA ALA A 155 -15.57 8.38 9.27
C ALA A 155 -16.23 9.61 9.92
N LEU A 156 -15.46 10.35 10.72
CA LEU A 156 -15.91 11.61 11.35
C LEU A 156 -17.22 11.43 12.14
N GLY A 157 -17.31 10.35 12.93
CA GLY A 157 -18.52 10.08 13.73
C GLY A 157 -19.77 9.79 12.91
N GLY A 158 -19.62 9.34 11.65
CA GLY A 158 -20.72 9.05 10.74
C GLY A 158 -21.05 10.19 9.77
N ALA A 159 -20.43 11.36 9.88
CA ALA A 159 -20.62 12.46 8.93
C ALA A 159 -20.15 12.10 7.50
N TYR A 160 -19.19 11.19 7.38
CA TYR A 160 -18.85 10.51 6.13
C TYR A 160 -19.38 9.08 6.19
N SER A 161 -20.23 8.70 5.25
CA SER A 161 -20.76 7.34 5.12
C SER A 161 -20.94 6.97 3.64
N ARG A 162 -20.43 5.79 3.25
CA ARG A 162 -20.56 5.24 1.91
C ARG A 162 -20.83 3.76 1.96
N VAL A 163 -21.59 3.27 1.00
CA VAL A 163 -21.76 1.83 0.76
C VAL A 163 -21.11 1.49 -0.57
N VAL A 164 -20.28 0.46 -0.59
CA VAL A 164 -19.51 0.05 -1.77
C VAL A 164 -19.52 -1.46 -1.90
N THR A 165 -19.63 -1.94 -3.14
CA THR A 165 -19.54 -3.37 -3.46
C THR A 165 -18.25 -3.63 -4.23
N VAL A 166 -17.48 -4.62 -3.78
CA VAL A 166 -16.18 -5.01 -4.33
C VAL A 166 -16.29 -6.41 -4.92
N ALA A 167 -15.73 -6.60 -6.11
CA ALA A 167 -15.48 -7.93 -6.67
C ALA A 167 -13.97 -8.22 -6.72
N ALA A 168 -13.63 -9.50 -6.90
CA ALA A 168 -12.22 -9.91 -7.05
C ALA A 168 -11.55 -9.18 -8.22
N GLY A 169 -10.34 -8.69 -8.02
CA GLY A 169 -9.56 -7.93 -9.00
C GLY A 169 -10.02 -6.50 -9.24
N GLN A 170 -11.04 -6.01 -8.53
CA GLN A 170 -11.51 -4.64 -8.67
C GLN A 170 -10.85 -3.69 -7.66
N VAL A 171 -10.59 -2.46 -8.12
CA VAL A 171 -10.27 -1.30 -7.28
C VAL A 171 -11.45 -0.32 -7.42
N VAL A 172 -12.19 -0.09 -6.33
CA VAL A 172 -13.45 0.65 -6.36
C VAL A 172 -13.42 1.88 -5.47
N SER A 173 -14.13 2.93 -5.91
CA SER A 173 -14.29 4.17 -5.14
C SER A 173 -15.45 4.05 -4.15
N ALA A 174 -15.25 4.56 -2.93
CA ALA A 174 -16.27 4.73 -1.91
C ALA A 174 -16.62 6.22 -1.70
#